data_1c42fbfe8d654641645af2c3fbbfb995
#
_entry.id   1c42fbfe8d654641645af2c3fbbfb995
#
_cell.length_a   1.000
_cell.length_b   1.000
_cell.length_c   1.000
_cell.angle_alpha   90.00
_cell.angle_beta   90.00
_cell.angle_gamma   90.00
#
_symmetry.space_group_name_H-M   'P 1'
#
loop_
_entity.id
_entity.type
_entity.pdbx_description
1 polymer ?
#
loop_
_entity_poly.entity_id
_entity_poly.type
_entity_poly.pdbx_seq_one_letter_code
_entity_poly.pdbx_strand_id
1 'polypeptide(L)'
;MVNVTEVLASFRLAVNEQIKTAQDHADLLQNKFKLVMYEGGPAGAGSGSVDDMCMAAHRHPDMRGILAEYYEGMRRNGLVSALVHFVSNGKPSKYGNWGLIEASDQDPRFAPKQQGRAYSTPADPPIPHC
;
A
#
# COMPACT_ATOMS: atom_id res chain seq x y z
N MET A 1 15.99 -21.37 -1.18
CA MET A 1 15.99 -20.36 -0.09
C MET A 1 15.31 -19.11 -0.67
N VAL A 2 14.24 -18.63 -0.05
CA VAL A 2 13.53 -17.42 -0.50
C VAL A 2 14.46 -16.21 -0.39
N ASN A 3 14.42 -15.32 -1.37
CA ASN A 3 15.21 -14.08 -1.39
C ASN A 3 14.33 -12.84 -1.53
N VAL A 4 14.89 -11.66 -1.31
CA VAL A 4 14.15 -10.37 -1.34
C VAL A 4 13.48 -10.13 -2.70
N THR A 5 14.11 -10.50 -3.81
CA THR A 5 13.55 -10.34 -5.16
C THR A 5 12.29 -11.18 -5.34
N GLU A 6 12.28 -12.40 -4.83
CA GLU A 6 11.10 -13.28 -4.89
C GLU A 6 9.96 -12.74 -4.04
N VAL A 7 10.27 -12.16 -2.86
CA VAL A 7 9.27 -11.49 -2.01
C VAL A 7 8.68 -10.27 -2.72
N LEU A 8 9.52 -9.43 -3.34
CA LEU A 8 9.04 -8.27 -4.10
C LEU A 8 8.16 -8.69 -5.29
N ALA A 9 8.51 -9.77 -5.97
CA ALA A 9 7.68 -10.32 -7.05
C ALA A 9 6.32 -10.80 -6.53
N SER A 10 6.29 -11.46 -5.36
CA SER A 10 5.04 -11.87 -4.73
C SER A 10 4.16 -10.69 -4.33
N PHE A 11 4.75 -9.59 -3.89
CA PHE A 11 4.00 -8.36 -3.59
C PHE A 11 3.35 -7.77 -4.83
N ARG A 12 4.02 -7.78 -6.00
CA ARG A 12 3.40 -7.35 -7.26
C ARG A 12 2.23 -8.22 -7.67
N LEU A 13 2.34 -9.54 -7.50
CA LEU A 13 1.22 -10.45 -7.74
C LEU A 13 0.04 -10.12 -6.83
N ALA A 14 0.28 -9.93 -5.53
CA ALA A 14 -0.76 -9.55 -4.58
C ALA A 14 -1.43 -8.22 -4.92
N VAL A 15 -0.67 -7.22 -5.39
CA VAL A 15 -1.22 -5.94 -5.88
C VAL A 15 -2.18 -6.17 -7.04
N ASN A 16 -1.79 -6.96 -8.03
CA ASN A 16 -2.64 -7.25 -9.18
C ASN A 16 -3.92 -8.00 -8.78
N GLU A 17 -3.82 -8.96 -7.87
CA GLU A 17 -4.98 -9.69 -7.33
C GLU A 17 -5.94 -8.76 -6.59
N GLN A 18 -5.44 -7.84 -5.78
CA GLN A 18 -6.27 -6.88 -5.05
C GLN A 18 -6.97 -5.90 -5.98
N ILE A 19 -6.29 -5.38 -7.00
CA ILE A 19 -6.89 -4.51 -8.01
C ILE A 19 -8.00 -5.28 -8.75
N LYS A 20 -7.73 -6.53 -9.15
CA LYS A 20 -8.73 -7.37 -9.78
C LYS A 20 -9.94 -7.61 -8.87
N THR A 21 -9.72 -7.92 -7.61
CA THR A 21 -10.81 -8.12 -6.64
C THR A 21 -11.68 -6.86 -6.49
N ALA A 22 -11.07 -5.68 -6.43
CA ALA A 22 -11.81 -4.44 -6.40
C ALA A 22 -12.63 -4.22 -7.68
N GLN A 23 -12.07 -4.56 -8.85
CA GLN A 23 -12.79 -4.51 -10.13
C GLN A 23 -13.99 -5.46 -10.14
N ASP A 24 -13.78 -6.71 -9.73
CA ASP A 24 -14.85 -7.72 -9.67
C ASP A 24 -16.01 -7.25 -8.75
N HIS A 25 -15.71 -6.60 -7.63
CA HIS A 25 -16.72 -5.99 -6.76
C HIS A 25 -17.44 -4.82 -7.42
N ALA A 26 -16.72 -3.93 -8.09
CA ALA A 26 -17.33 -2.81 -8.80
C ALA A 26 -18.29 -3.29 -9.91
N ASP A 27 -17.87 -4.30 -10.66
CA ASP A 27 -18.67 -4.91 -11.73
C ASP A 27 -19.93 -5.58 -11.17
N LEU A 28 -19.80 -6.34 -10.07
CA LEU A 28 -20.91 -6.96 -9.38
C LEU A 28 -21.95 -5.93 -8.91
N LEU A 29 -21.49 -4.79 -8.41
CA LEU A 29 -22.34 -3.69 -7.96
C LEU A 29 -22.87 -2.82 -9.13
N GLN A 30 -22.50 -3.12 -10.36
CA GLN A 30 -22.90 -2.39 -11.57
C GLN A 30 -22.62 -0.87 -11.46
N ASN A 31 -21.56 -0.51 -10.76
CA ASN A 31 -21.18 0.88 -10.48
C ASN A 31 -22.26 1.74 -9.78
N LYS A 32 -23.25 1.11 -9.16
CA LYS A 32 -24.31 1.82 -8.41
C LYS A 32 -23.84 2.35 -7.06
N PHE A 33 -22.73 1.81 -6.54
CA PHE A 33 -22.16 2.17 -5.26
C PHE A 33 -20.68 2.51 -5.46
N LYS A 34 -20.18 3.42 -4.62
CA LYS A 34 -18.76 3.75 -4.57
C LYS A 34 -18.04 2.80 -3.61
N LEU A 35 -16.95 2.20 -4.05
CA LEU A 35 -16.09 1.42 -3.17
C LEU A 35 -15.24 2.36 -2.32
N VAL A 36 -15.11 2.03 -1.04
CA VAL A 36 -14.21 2.68 -0.09
C VAL A 36 -13.37 1.60 0.59
N MET A 37 -12.07 1.79 0.60
CA MET A 37 -11.16 0.95 1.38
C MET A 37 -10.79 1.71 2.66
N TYR A 38 -11.37 1.30 3.78
CA TYR A 38 -11.09 1.92 5.08
C TYR A 38 -9.73 1.52 5.65
N GLU A 39 -9.12 0.48 5.10
CA GLU A 39 -7.83 -0.04 5.51
C GLU A 39 -7.16 -0.72 4.32
N GLY A 40 -6.02 -0.21 3.91
CA GLY A 40 -5.27 -0.75 2.79
C GLY A 40 -3.79 -0.45 2.92
N GLY A 41 -2.97 -1.13 2.14
CA GLY A 41 -1.52 -0.97 2.11
C GLY A 41 -0.77 -2.27 2.33
N PRO A 42 0.56 -2.22 2.42
CA PRO A 42 1.38 -3.42 2.57
C PRO A 42 1.22 -3.99 3.98
N ALA A 43 1.09 -5.30 4.06
CA ALA A 43 1.10 -6.02 5.32
C ALA A 43 2.39 -6.85 5.47
N GLY A 44 2.55 -7.85 4.65
CA GLY A 44 3.74 -8.70 4.55
C GLY A 44 4.33 -9.11 5.89
N ALA A 45 3.92 -10.27 6.37
CA ALA A 45 4.55 -10.94 7.51
C ALA A 45 4.96 -12.34 7.09
N GLY A 46 5.95 -12.87 7.75
CA GLY A 46 6.43 -14.25 7.52
C GLY A 46 6.69 -14.94 8.84
N SER A 47 7.39 -16.05 8.78
CA SER A 47 7.88 -16.74 9.96
C SER A 47 9.35 -17.14 9.78
N GLY A 48 10.15 -17.03 10.82
CA GLY A 48 11.57 -17.36 10.76
C GLY A 48 12.34 -16.54 9.72
N SER A 49 13.10 -17.19 8.87
CA SER A 49 13.92 -16.52 7.84
C SER A 49 13.10 -15.77 6.78
N VAL A 50 11.84 -16.12 6.59
CA VAL A 50 10.95 -15.43 5.66
C VAL A 50 10.54 -14.07 6.21
N ASP A 51 10.43 -13.93 7.52
CA ASP A 51 10.12 -12.66 8.16
C ASP A 51 11.23 -11.62 7.92
N ASP A 52 12.48 -12.00 8.06
CA ASP A 52 13.63 -11.13 7.75
C ASP A 52 13.62 -10.69 6.28
N MET A 53 13.26 -11.58 5.37
CA MET A 53 13.16 -11.24 3.93
C MET A 53 11.98 -10.31 3.66
N CYS A 54 10.84 -10.49 4.32
CA CYS A 54 9.72 -9.56 4.24
C CYS A 54 10.11 -8.16 4.75
N MET A 55 10.75 -8.07 5.90
CA MET A 55 11.23 -6.79 6.44
C MET A 55 12.24 -6.12 5.50
N ALA A 56 13.17 -6.86 4.94
CA ALA A 56 14.13 -6.36 3.96
C ALA A 56 13.43 -5.87 2.67
N ALA A 57 12.44 -6.61 2.18
CA ALA A 57 11.65 -6.22 1.01
C ALA A 57 10.89 -4.91 1.24
N HIS A 58 10.29 -4.72 2.42
CA HIS A 58 9.61 -3.47 2.77
C HIS A 58 10.53 -2.25 2.84
N ARG A 59 11.82 -2.45 3.06
CA ARG A 59 12.87 -1.42 3.03
C ARG A 59 13.54 -1.25 1.67
N HIS A 60 13.23 -2.14 0.73
CA HIS A 60 13.83 -2.11 -0.59
C HIS A 60 13.29 -0.93 -1.42
N PRO A 61 14.14 -0.24 -2.23
CA PRO A 61 13.70 0.87 -3.09
C PRO A 61 12.53 0.53 -4.01
N ASP A 62 12.43 -0.72 -4.49
CA ASP A 62 11.36 -1.19 -5.37
C ASP A 62 9.96 -1.14 -4.72
N MET A 63 9.87 -1.13 -3.38
CA MET A 63 8.58 -0.96 -2.71
C MET A 63 7.87 0.32 -3.09
N ARG A 64 8.63 1.36 -3.47
CA ARG A 64 8.06 2.59 -4.02
C ARG A 64 7.21 2.32 -5.26
N GLY A 65 7.78 1.59 -6.22
CA GLY A 65 7.10 1.24 -7.47
C GLY A 65 5.88 0.35 -7.21
N ILE A 66 6.02 -0.64 -6.34
CA ILE A 66 4.94 -1.58 -5.99
C ILE A 66 3.75 -0.84 -5.36
N LEU A 67 4.00 0.08 -4.43
CA LEU A 67 2.92 0.88 -3.84
C LEU A 67 2.32 1.89 -4.82
N ALA A 68 3.14 2.46 -5.71
CA ALA A 68 2.64 3.31 -6.79
C ALA A 68 1.67 2.54 -7.69
N GLU A 69 2.04 1.33 -8.12
CA GLU A 69 1.18 0.43 -8.90
C GLU A 69 -0.14 0.14 -8.18
N TYR A 70 -0.08 -0.13 -6.87
CA TYR A 70 -1.26 -0.38 -6.04
C TYR A 70 -2.21 0.81 -6.01
N TYR A 71 -1.72 1.99 -5.61
CA TYR A 71 -2.56 3.18 -5.49
C TYR A 71 -3.11 3.64 -6.83
N GLU A 72 -2.28 3.60 -7.87
CA GLU A 72 -2.70 3.98 -9.22
C GLU A 72 -3.76 3.01 -9.76
N GLY A 73 -3.59 1.71 -9.55
CA GLY A 73 -4.56 0.70 -9.94
C GLY A 73 -5.90 0.88 -9.24
N MET A 74 -5.89 1.16 -7.92
CA MET A 74 -7.11 1.42 -7.15
C MET A 74 -7.81 2.73 -7.54
N ARG A 75 -7.07 3.76 -7.97
CA ARG A 75 -7.64 5.03 -8.43
C ARG A 75 -8.17 4.98 -9.85
N ARG A 76 -7.63 4.08 -10.67
CA ARG A 76 -7.94 4.04 -12.11
C ARG A 76 -9.43 3.86 -12.34
N ASN A 77 -9.97 4.67 -13.24
CA ASN A 77 -11.39 4.67 -13.60
C ASN A 77 -12.36 4.92 -12.42
N GLY A 78 -11.89 5.50 -11.34
CA GLY A 78 -12.71 5.71 -10.15
C GLY A 78 -13.09 4.43 -9.42
N LEU A 79 -12.28 3.38 -9.55
CA LEU A 79 -12.53 2.06 -8.99
C LEU A 79 -12.75 2.13 -7.48
N VAL A 80 -11.86 2.80 -6.77
CA VAL A 80 -11.99 3.08 -5.34
C VAL A 80 -12.09 4.59 -5.12
N SER A 81 -13.15 5.06 -4.50
CA SER A 81 -13.39 6.49 -4.29
C SER A 81 -12.58 7.08 -3.14
N ALA A 82 -12.24 6.26 -2.16
CA ALA A 82 -11.34 6.61 -1.07
C ALA A 82 -10.56 5.37 -0.61
N LEU A 83 -9.28 5.56 -0.34
CA LEU A 83 -8.41 4.55 0.22
C LEU A 83 -7.65 5.14 1.41
N VAL A 84 -7.80 4.53 2.58
CA VAL A 84 -7.07 4.89 3.78
C VAL A 84 -5.91 3.94 3.98
N HIS A 85 -4.68 4.46 3.99
CA HIS A 85 -3.51 3.65 4.24
C HIS A 85 -3.37 3.30 5.72
N PHE A 86 -3.21 2.04 6.03
CA PHE A 86 -2.92 1.56 7.36
C PHE A 86 -1.45 1.11 7.44
N VAL A 87 -0.57 1.77 8.16
CA VAL A 87 -0.68 3.00 8.98
C VAL A 87 0.37 4.03 8.53
N SER A 88 0.31 5.27 9.04
CA SER A 88 1.30 6.29 8.68
C SER A 88 2.71 5.94 9.15
N ASN A 89 2.87 5.49 10.40
CA ASN A 89 4.16 5.08 10.94
C ASN A 89 4.06 3.76 11.72
N GLY A 90 5.11 2.97 11.66
CA GLY A 90 5.23 1.71 12.36
C GLY A 90 6.45 0.93 11.91
N LYS A 91 7.25 0.49 12.86
CA LYS A 91 8.41 -0.35 12.58
C LYS A 91 7.97 -1.70 12.03
N PRO A 92 8.72 -2.26 11.09
CA PRO A 92 8.58 -3.65 10.71
C PRO A 92 8.67 -4.58 11.93
N SER A 93 7.83 -5.58 11.95
CA SER A 93 7.78 -6.58 13.02
C SER A 93 7.35 -7.94 12.48
N LYS A 94 7.51 -8.98 13.28
CA LYS A 94 7.01 -10.32 12.96
C LYS A 94 5.48 -10.40 12.75
N TYR A 95 4.76 -9.37 13.14
CA TYR A 95 3.30 -9.30 12.97
C TYR A 95 2.88 -8.59 11.67
N GLY A 96 3.77 -7.77 11.11
CA GLY A 96 3.52 -7.08 9.86
C GLY A 96 4.40 -5.83 9.67
N ASN A 97 4.28 -5.24 8.49
CA ASN A 97 5.15 -4.16 8.02
C ASN A 97 4.30 -3.02 7.40
N TRP A 98 3.32 -2.53 8.15
CA TRP A 98 2.29 -1.63 7.64
C TRP A 98 2.74 -0.18 7.47
N GLY A 99 3.64 0.33 8.32
CA GLY A 99 4.03 1.75 8.33
C GLY A 99 4.60 2.25 7.00
N LEU A 100 4.17 3.42 6.56
CA LEU A 100 4.82 4.14 5.46
C LEU A 100 6.21 4.61 5.84
N ILE A 101 6.38 5.03 7.08
CA ILE A 101 7.64 5.33 7.74
C ILE A 101 7.79 4.48 8.99
N GLU A 102 9.01 4.24 9.43
CA GLU A 102 9.28 3.41 10.61
C GLU A 102 9.21 4.19 11.93
N ALA A 103 9.47 5.50 11.86
CA ALA A 103 9.42 6.41 13.00
C ALA A 103 8.96 7.79 12.54
N SER A 104 8.32 8.54 13.43
CA SER A 104 7.74 9.85 13.11
C SER A 104 8.78 10.92 12.75
N ASP A 105 10.03 10.73 13.16
CA ASP A 105 11.18 11.58 12.85
C ASP A 105 12.02 11.09 11.66
N GLN A 106 11.61 9.98 11.02
CA GLN A 106 12.27 9.49 9.82
C GLN A 106 12.08 10.46 8.66
N ASP A 107 13.17 10.82 8.00
CA ASP A 107 13.10 11.63 6.79
C ASP A 107 12.36 10.88 5.67
N PRO A 108 11.23 11.41 5.19
CA PRO A 108 10.41 10.77 4.16
C PRO A 108 11.16 10.44 2.86
N ARG A 109 12.21 11.19 2.55
CA ARG A 109 13.01 10.98 1.34
C ARG A 109 13.73 9.64 1.34
N PHE A 110 13.98 9.09 2.53
CA PHE A 110 14.66 7.80 2.72
C PHE A 110 13.71 6.66 3.08
N ALA A 111 12.40 6.91 3.06
CA ALA A 111 11.39 5.90 3.31
C ALA A 111 10.78 5.40 1.99
N PRO A 112 11.14 4.21 1.49
CA PRO A 112 10.68 3.73 0.17
C PRO A 112 9.17 3.75 0.02
N LYS A 113 8.45 3.41 1.08
CA LYS A 113 6.98 3.33 1.08
C LYS A 113 6.30 4.69 1.12
N GLN A 114 6.94 5.73 1.65
CA GLN A 114 6.29 7.02 1.84
C GLN A 114 6.08 7.81 0.56
N GLN A 115 6.76 7.46 -0.49
CA GLN A 115 6.55 8.12 -1.78
C GLN A 115 5.18 7.79 -2.41
N GLY A 116 4.44 6.85 -1.84
CA GLY A 116 3.00 6.68 -2.11
C GLY A 116 2.16 7.91 -1.72
N ARG A 117 2.65 8.81 -0.85
CA ARG A 117 2.00 10.09 -0.56
C ARG A 117 1.84 11.03 -1.76
N ALA A 118 2.66 10.90 -2.78
CA ALA A 118 2.50 11.65 -4.03
C ALA A 118 1.19 11.31 -4.77
N TYR A 119 0.51 10.25 -4.38
CA TYR A 119 -0.78 9.81 -4.91
C TYR A 119 -1.99 10.23 -4.06
N SER A 120 -1.76 10.88 -2.90
CA SER A 120 -2.85 11.61 -2.27
C SER A 120 -3.30 12.71 -3.25
N THR A 121 -4.57 12.72 -3.58
CA THR A 121 -5.24 13.65 -4.49
C THR A 121 -4.71 15.07 -4.34
N PRO A 122 -4.63 15.85 -5.44
CA PRO A 122 -4.46 17.28 -5.33
C PRO A 122 -5.54 17.78 -4.38
N ALA A 123 -5.10 18.58 -3.42
CA ALA A 123 -5.85 19.04 -2.28
C ALA A 123 -7.32 19.27 -2.63
N ASP A 124 -8.21 18.49 -2.04
CA ASP A 124 -9.55 18.96 -1.80
C ASP A 124 -9.44 20.37 -1.17
N PRO A 125 -10.26 21.32 -1.59
CA PRO A 125 -10.21 22.64 -0.99
C PRO A 125 -10.31 22.49 0.53
N PRO A 126 -9.57 23.27 1.31
CA PRO A 126 -9.54 23.15 2.75
C PRO A 126 -10.96 23.12 3.29
N ILE A 127 -11.29 22.07 4.05
CA ILE A 127 -12.58 21.97 4.72
C ILE A 127 -12.73 23.25 5.56
N PRO A 128 -13.79 24.04 5.37
CA PRO A 128 -13.99 25.22 6.19
C PRO A 128 -14.07 24.76 7.65
N HIS A 129 -13.19 25.25 8.46
CA HIS A 129 -13.27 25.03 9.89
C HIS A 129 -14.56 25.68 10.42
N CYS A 130 -15.45 24.88 10.97
CA CYS A 130 -16.57 25.38 11.76
C CYS A 130 -16.05 25.95 13.07
#